data_0d6dec7338feb5d9dba4e709b1f35690
#
_entry.id   0d6dec7338feb5d9dba4e709b1f35690
#
_cell.length_a   1.000
_cell.length_b   1.000
_cell.length_c   1.000
_cell.angle_alpha   90.00
_cell.angle_beta   90.00
_cell.angle_gamma   90.00
#
_symmetry.space_group_name_H-M   'P 1'
#
loop_
_entity.id
_entity.type
_entity.pdbx_description
1 polymer ?
#
loop_
_entity_poly.entity_id
_entity_poly.type
_entity_poly.pdbx_seq_one_letter_code
_entity_poly.pdbx_strand_id
1 'polypeptide(L)'
;MKMKQNNIIKGKPLNFNAGLQKWYVNQLLKLVDDLTKEVYEEIKPLYKEYKEQITFTEDASISSQSRIKINSLRDLFEKKFKDRGKIYAERMVRKTNRYANTTFWAMMNEMFKSKEELKQAGGFLMKGSLISPEKEEVMKALIYENSSLITNIQTHYFEQITGAVMRSITSGLGVTHIEEELRKYKGMTKRRAKNIALDQTRKAYNSINARNMQEAGIQKVEWVHSGGSQRPRDYHKTRWDGVSGLKDGQPNGLNGFIFSLDRPPVIDLKTGERGLPGQAVNCHCRMAAVVEFDLS
;
A
#
# COMPACT_ATOMS: atom_id res chain seq x y z
N MET A 1 37.66 22.24 24.87
CA MET A 1 36.43 22.31 24.06
C MET A 1 35.46 21.29 24.64
N LYS A 2 34.46 21.71 25.46
CA LYS A 2 33.45 20.81 26.05
C LYS A 2 32.56 20.32 24.92
N MET A 3 32.49 18.97 24.71
CA MET A 3 31.50 18.40 23.83
C MET A 3 30.11 18.81 24.31
N LYS A 4 29.32 19.49 23.45
CA LYS A 4 27.91 19.76 23.70
C LYS A 4 27.23 18.42 23.81
N GLN A 5 26.67 18.08 24.95
CA GLN A 5 25.80 16.90 25.11
C GLN A 5 24.46 17.27 24.46
N ASN A 6 24.26 16.82 23.23
CA ASN A 6 22.93 16.90 22.59
C ASN A 6 22.00 15.95 23.31
N ASN A 7 21.02 16.48 24.04
CA ASN A 7 19.96 15.64 24.59
C ASN A 7 19.00 15.25 23.46
N ILE A 8 18.88 13.97 23.22
CA ILE A 8 17.99 13.39 22.20
C ILE A 8 16.81 12.74 22.90
N ILE A 9 15.59 13.18 22.58
CA ILE A 9 14.36 12.48 22.95
C ILE A 9 13.84 11.73 21.73
N LYS A 10 13.57 10.43 21.90
CA LYS A 10 12.97 9.58 20.88
C LYS A 10 11.55 9.19 21.25
N GLY A 11 10.63 9.38 20.30
CA GLY A 11 9.28 8.87 20.42
C GLY A 11 9.20 7.35 20.23
N LYS A 12 8.13 6.74 20.69
CA LYS A 12 7.84 5.35 20.36
C LYS A 12 7.55 5.19 18.89
N PRO A 13 7.96 4.07 18.27
CA PRO A 13 7.61 3.79 16.87
C PRO A 13 6.09 3.74 16.68
N LEU A 14 5.60 4.45 15.66
CA LEU A 14 4.18 4.52 15.36
C LEU A 14 3.69 3.21 14.73
N ASN A 15 2.63 2.63 15.28
CA ASN A 15 2.09 1.33 14.90
C ASN A 15 0.91 1.44 13.96
N PHE A 16 0.87 0.59 12.93
CA PHE A 16 -0.26 0.46 12.01
C PHE A 16 -1.52 -0.05 12.71
N ASN A 17 -2.68 0.36 12.22
CA ASN A 17 -3.96 -0.15 12.68
C ASN A 17 -4.31 -1.46 11.94
N ALA A 18 -4.18 -2.59 12.62
CA ALA A 18 -4.51 -3.90 12.06
C ALA A 18 -6.01 -4.03 11.71
N GLY A 19 -6.91 -3.40 12.46
CA GLY A 19 -8.34 -3.38 12.18
C GLY A 19 -8.66 -2.64 10.88
N LEU A 20 -8.01 -1.49 10.65
CA LEU A 20 -8.14 -0.74 9.42
C LEU A 20 -7.61 -1.52 8.22
N GLN A 21 -6.45 -2.17 8.37
CA GLN A 21 -5.90 -3.04 7.32
C GLN A 21 -6.86 -4.18 6.98
N LYS A 22 -7.39 -4.88 7.98
CA LYS A 22 -8.36 -5.97 7.79
C LYS A 22 -9.63 -5.48 7.10
N TRP A 23 -10.16 -4.32 7.52
CA TRP A 23 -11.32 -3.72 6.88
C TRP A 23 -11.04 -3.45 5.39
N TYR A 24 -9.91 -2.83 5.06
CA TYR A 24 -9.59 -2.48 3.68
C TYR A 24 -9.34 -3.70 2.79
N VAL A 25 -8.63 -4.71 3.31
CA VAL A 25 -8.49 -6.01 2.66
C VAL A 25 -9.87 -6.59 2.31
N ASN A 26 -10.80 -6.60 3.25
CA ASN A 26 -12.14 -7.15 3.03
C ASN A 26 -12.93 -6.38 1.95
N GLN A 27 -12.77 -5.04 1.86
CA GLN A 27 -13.43 -4.28 0.79
C GLN A 27 -12.90 -4.69 -0.59
N LEU A 28 -11.58 -4.83 -0.75
CA LEU A 28 -10.99 -5.22 -2.03
C LEU A 28 -11.27 -6.69 -2.38
N LEU A 29 -11.25 -7.59 -1.40
CA LEU A 29 -11.61 -9.00 -1.63
C LEU A 29 -13.07 -9.15 -2.08
N LYS A 30 -13.99 -8.34 -1.54
CA LYS A 30 -15.39 -8.35 -1.98
C LYS A 30 -15.52 -7.94 -3.45
N LEU A 31 -14.80 -6.90 -3.89
CA LEU A 31 -14.77 -6.52 -5.31
C LEU A 31 -14.27 -7.67 -6.21
N VAL A 32 -13.22 -8.37 -5.76
CA VAL A 32 -12.66 -9.50 -6.51
C VAL A 32 -13.63 -10.69 -6.52
N ASP A 33 -14.33 -10.95 -5.40
CA ASP A 33 -15.32 -12.03 -5.34
C ASP A 33 -16.50 -11.76 -6.28
N ASP A 34 -17.02 -10.52 -6.30
CA ASP A 34 -18.07 -10.11 -7.24
C ASP A 34 -17.61 -10.31 -8.70
N LEU A 35 -16.41 -9.81 -9.05
CA LEU A 35 -15.83 -9.95 -10.39
C LEU A 35 -15.70 -11.41 -10.81
N THR A 36 -15.04 -12.21 -9.97
CA THR A 36 -14.71 -13.60 -10.33
C THR A 36 -15.93 -14.51 -10.34
N LYS A 37 -16.95 -14.21 -9.54
CA LYS A 37 -18.22 -14.92 -9.54
C LYS A 37 -18.96 -14.68 -10.85
N GLU A 38 -19.12 -13.42 -11.25
CA GLU A 38 -19.87 -13.06 -12.45
C GLU A 38 -19.19 -13.57 -13.72
N VAL A 39 -17.86 -13.47 -13.80
CA VAL A 39 -17.09 -14.05 -14.90
C VAL A 39 -17.27 -15.60 -14.97
N TYR A 40 -17.28 -16.26 -13.83
CA TYR A 40 -17.49 -17.71 -13.77
C TYR A 40 -18.89 -18.10 -14.26
N GLU A 41 -19.91 -17.38 -13.79
CA GLU A 41 -21.32 -17.63 -14.15
C GLU A 41 -21.61 -17.38 -15.64
N GLU A 42 -20.92 -16.44 -16.26
CA GLU A 42 -21.11 -16.08 -17.67
C GLU A 42 -20.24 -16.89 -18.65
N ILE A 43 -19.04 -17.29 -18.25
CA ILE A 43 -18.13 -18.03 -19.15
C ILE A 43 -18.39 -19.53 -19.13
N LYS A 44 -18.68 -20.12 -17.97
CA LYS A 44 -18.88 -21.56 -17.86
C LYS A 44 -20.00 -22.13 -18.75
N PRO A 45 -21.19 -21.51 -18.87
CA PRO A 45 -22.26 -22.00 -19.72
C PRO A 45 -21.85 -22.14 -21.19
N LEU A 46 -21.08 -21.15 -21.71
CA LEU A 46 -20.62 -21.19 -23.12
C LEU A 46 -19.89 -22.48 -23.50
N TYR A 47 -19.15 -23.07 -22.56
CA TYR A 47 -18.44 -24.32 -22.77
C TYR A 47 -19.33 -25.58 -22.65
N LYS A 48 -20.47 -25.49 -21.94
CA LYS A 48 -21.44 -26.58 -21.86
C LYS A 48 -22.27 -26.69 -23.13
N GLU A 49 -22.78 -25.55 -23.61
CA GLU A 49 -23.60 -25.46 -24.82
C GLU A 49 -22.82 -25.90 -26.07
N TYR A 50 -21.51 -25.62 -26.12
CA TYR A 50 -20.64 -26.03 -27.24
C TYR A 50 -20.53 -27.55 -27.42
N LYS A 51 -20.64 -28.35 -26.36
CA LYS A 51 -20.64 -29.80 -26.45
C LYS A 51 -21.91 -30.37 -27.07
N GLU A 52 -23.00 -29.62 -27.03
CA GLU A 52 -24.33 -30.07 -27.46
C GLU A 52 -24.70 -29.58 -28.85
N GLN A 53 -24.01 -28.58 -29.40
CA GLN A 53 -24.31 -27.98 -30.71
C GLN A 53 -23.14 -28.12 -31.69
N ILE A 54 -23.17 -29.21 -32.50
CA ILE A 54 -22.28 -29.40 -33.66
C ILE A 54 -22.97 -28.81 -34.91
N THR A 55 -23.21 -27.53 -34.95
CA THR A 55 -23.61 -26.84 -36.20
C THR A 55 -22.92 -25.48 -36.22
N PHE A 56 -21.92 -25.38 -37.10
CA PHE A 56 -21.11 -24.17 -37.27
C PHE A 56 -21.83 -23.15 -38.16
N THR A 57 -22.22 -22.02 -37.57
CA THR A 57 -22.27 -20.72 -38.28
C THR A 57 -21.14 -19.86 -37.72
N GLU A 58 -20.40 -19.12 -38.56
CA GLU A 58 -19.21 -18.36 -38.14
C GLU A 58 -19.49 -17.39 -37.01
N ASP A 59 -20.70 -16.79 -36.97
CA ASP A 59 -21.13 -15.84 -35.93
C ASP A 59 -21.48 -16.48 -34.58
N ALA A 60 -21.65 -17.82 -34.56
CA ALA A 60 -22.01 -18.57 -33.36
C ALA A 60 -20.83 -19.34 -32.75
N SER A 61 -19.58 -19.07 -33.18
CA SER A 61 -18.43 -19.79 -32.65
C SER A 61 -18.19 -19.47 -31.16
N ILE A 62 -17.80 -20.48 -30.38
CA ILE A 62 -17.48 -20.31 -28.94
C ILE A 62 -16.42 -19.23 -28.72
N SER A 63 -15.46 -19.05 -29.64
CA SER A 63 -14.45 -18.02 -29.55
C SER A 63 -15.02 -16.58 -29.66
N SER A 64 -15.96 -16.40 -30.64
CA SER A 64 -16.64 -15.11 -30.82
C SER A 64 -17.55 -14.80 -29.64
N GLN A 65 -18.36 -15.73 -29.19
CA GLN A 65 -19.26 -15.57 -28.05
C GLN A 65 -18.45 -15.27 -26.74
N SER A 66 -17.39 -16.04 -26.50
CA SER A 66 -16.52 -15.81 -25.33
C SER A 66 -15.85 -14.43 -25.36
N ARG A 67 -15.37 -13.99 -26.54
CA ARG A 67 -14.76 -12.67 -26.69
C ARG A 67 -15.75 -11.54 -26.44
N ILE A 68 -16.94 -11.62 -27.02
CA ILE A 68 -18.00 -10.62 -26.81
C ILE A 68 -18.36 -10.54 -25.31
N LYS A 69 -18.58 -11.68 -24.68
CA LYS A 69 -18.96 -11.75 -23.27
C LYS A 69 -17.85 -11.21 -22.36
N ILE A 70 -16.59 -11.61 -22.60
CA ILE A 70 -15.44 -11.10 -21.83
C ILE A 70 -15.29 -9.60 -21.97
N ASN A 71 -15.46 -9.03 -23.18
CA ASN A 71 -15.36 -7.59 -23.39
C ASN A 71 -16.49 -6.85 -22.66
N SER A 72 -17.73 -7.33 -22.77
CA SER A 72 -18.88 -6.74 -22.03
C SER A 72 -18.66 -6.74 -20.51
N LEU A 73 -18.16 -7.86 -19.96
CA LEU A 73 -17.82 -7.95 -18.53
C LEU A 73 -16.66 -7.03 -18.16
N ARG A 74 -15.65 -6.92 -19.03
CA ARG A 74 -14.52 -5.99 -18.81
C ARG A 74 -15.00 -4.54 -18.66
N ASP A 75 -15.83 -4.07 -19.57
CA ASP A 75 -16.37 -2.70 -19.58
C ASP A 75 -17.21 -2.44 -18.32
N LEU A 76 -18.08 -3.40 -17.96
CA LEU A 76 -18.89 -3.31 -16.74
C LEU A 76 -18.02 -3.22 -15.48
N PHE A 77 -17.02 -4.08 -15.36
CA PHE A 77 -16.16 -4.10 -14.18
C PHE A 77 -15.11 -2.99 -14.17
N GLU A 78 -14.68 -2.48 -15.30
CA GLU A 78 -13.83 -1.29 -15.37
C GLU A 78 -14.52 -0.11 -14.68
N LYS A 79 -15.77 0.17 -15.04
CA LYS A 79 -16.58 1.20 -14.40
C LYS A 79 -16.77 0.92 -12.90
N LYS A 80 -17.18 -0.30 -12.54
CA LYS A 80 -17.41 -0.70 -11.14
C LYS A 80 -16.16 -0.55 -10.27
N PHE A 81 -14.97 -0.97 -10.77
CA PHE A 81 -13.71 -0.86 -10.05
C PHE A 81 -13.22 0.58 -9.97
N LYS A 82 -13.40 1.40 -11.01
CA LYS A 82 -13.09 2.82 -10.99
C LYS A 82 -13.91 3.57 -9.92
N ASP A 83 -15.23 3.39 -9.92
CA ASP A 83 -16.13 4.09 -9.00
C ASP A 83 -15.95 3.62 -7.55
N ARG A 84 -15.98 2.32 -7.30
CA ARG A 84 -15.80 1.73 -5.97
C ARG A 84 -14.38 1.89 -5.47
N GLY A 85 -13.39 1.78 -6.36
CA GLY A 85 -11.98 1.98 -6.04
C GLY A 85 -11.71 3.36 -5.48
N LYS A 86 -12.25 4.41 -6.11
CA LYS A 86 -12.15 5.78 -5.61
C LYS A 86 -12.76 5.91 -4.21
N ILE A 87 -13.99 5.41 -4.01
CA ILE A 87 -14.69 5.47 -2.71
C ILE A 87 -13.89 4.75 -1.62
N TYR A 88 -13.35 3.56 -1.92
CA TYR A 88 -12.61 2.78 -0.93
C TYR A 88 -11.25 3.41 -0.62
N ALA A 89 -10.55 3.94 -1.62
CA ALA A 89 -9.31 4.68 -1.44
C ALA A 89 -9.50 5.92 -0.55
N GLU A 90 -10.50 6.75 -0.84
CA GLU A 90 -10.83 7.91 -0.02
C GLU A 90 -11.15 7.54 1.44
N ARG A 91 -12.00 6.54 1.63
CA ARG A 91 -12.36 6.07 2.99
C ARG A 91 -11.15 5.52 3.74
N MET A 92 -10.28 4.78 3.05
CA MET A 92 -9.06 4.24 3.66
C MET A 92 -8.13 5.38 4.08
N VAL A 93 -7.81 6.32 3.21
CA VAL A 93 -6.92 7.45 3.51
C VAL A 93 -7.49 8.33 4.63
N ARG A 94 -8.78 8.68 4.60
CA ARG A 94 -9.42 9.48 5.67
C ARG A 94 -9.45 8.75 7.03
N LYS A 95 -9.71 7.45 7.05
CA LYS A 95 -9.62 6.63 8.29
C LYS A 95 -8.19 6.55 8.80
N THR A 96 -7.21 6.39 7.88
CA THR A 96 -5.79 6.38 8.21
C THR A 96 -5.36 7.73 8.79
N ASN A 97 -5.79 8.84 8.21
CA ASN A 97 -5.47 10.17 8.73
C ASN A 97 -5.98 10.38 10.15
N ARG A 98 -7.23 10.01 10.43
CA ARG A 98 -7.77 10.10 11.81
C ARG A 98 -6.95 9.28 12.79
N TYR A 99 -6.62 8.04 12.44
CA TYR A 99 -5.82 7.18 13.30
C TYR A 99 -4.38 7.71 13.46
N ALA A 100 -3.74 8.17 12.39
CA ALA A 100 -2.40 8.74 12.42
C ALA A 100 -2.34 9.99 13.32
N ASN A 101 -3.33 10.87 13.23
CA ASN A 101 -3.41 12.03 14.14
C ASN A 101 -3.53 11.60 15.60
N THR A 102 -4.41 10.65 15.92
CA THR A 102 -4.58 10.16 17.30
C THR A 102 -3.30 9.56 17.84
N THR A 103 -2.63 8.70 17.08
CA THR A 103 -1.39 8.04 17.52
C THR A 103 -0.21 9.00 17.59
N PHE A 104 -0.15 9.97 16.68
CA PHE A 104 0.85 11.01 16.70
C PHE A 104 0.76 11.87 17.97
N TRP A 105 -0.43 12.38 18.30
CA TRP A 105 -0.61 13.17 19.51
C TRP A 105 -0.41 12.38 20.80
N ALA A 106 -0.78 11.11 20.83
CA ALA A 106 -0.47 10.24 21.96
C ALA A 106 1.05 10.08 22.16
N MET A 107 1.81 9.91 21.07
CA MET A 107 3.26 9.86 21.10
C MET A 107 3.86 11.20 21.58
N MET A 108 3.38 12.33 21.07
CA MET A 108 3.84 13.65 21.48
C MET A 108 3.62 13.91 22.98
N ASN A 109 2.43 13.56 23.49
CA ASN A 109 2.12 13.69 24.92
C ASN A 109 3.00 12.78 25.80
N GLU A 110 3.43 11.64 25.28
CA GLU A 110 4.34 10.75 25.99
C GLU A 110 5.80 11.24 25.96
N MET A 111 6.22 11.83 24.85
CA MET A 111 7.57 12.38 24.69
C MET A 111 7.79 13.60 25.59
N PHE A 112 6.75 14.44 25.74
CA PHE A 112 6.82 15.70 26.46
C PHE A 112 5.83 15.69 27.62
N LYS A 113 6.30 15.27 28.78
CA LYS A 113 5.47 15.11 30.01
C LYS A 113 5.02 16.44 30.60
N SER A 114 5.73 17.54 30.32
CA SER A 114 5.37 18.86 30.79
C SER A 114 5.32 19.89 29.66
N LYS A 115 4.52 20.97 29.87
CA LYS A 115 4.49 22.12 28.94
C LYS A 115 5.83 22.84 28.87
N GLU A 116 6.60 22.78 29.95
CA GLU A 116 7.93 23.38 30.07
C GLU A 116 8.93 22.64 29.18
N GLU A 117 8.92 21.29 29.18
CA GLU A 117 9.73 20.49 28.27
C GLU A 117 9.37 20.77 26.82
N LEU A 118 8.08 20.93 26.51
CA LEU A 118 7.61 21.28 25.17
C LEU A 118 8.09 22.66 24.71
N LYS A 119 8.12 23.64 25.62
CA LYS A 119 8.65 24.99 25.34
C LYS A 119 10.16 24.98 25.13
N GLN A 120 10.90 24.21 25.93
CA GLN A 120 12.35 24.04 25.80
C GLN A 120 12.72 23.33 24.49
N ALA A 121 11.85 22.43 23.99
CA ALA A 121 11.98 21.76 22.72
C ALA A 121 11.73 22.64 21.47
N GLY A 122 11.68 23.98 21.64
CA GLY A 122 11.53 24.91 20.52
C GLY A 122 10.11 25.28 20.16
N GLY A 123 9.14 25.07 21.08
CA GLY A 123 7.77 25.57 20.90
C GLY A 123 7.05 24.89 19.73
N PHE A 124 7.05 23.58 19.70
CA PHE A 124 6.24 22.82 18.71
C PHE A 124 4.79 23.30 18.79
N LEU A 125 4.36 23.95 17.73
CA LEU A 125 3.01 24.48 17.65
C LEU A 125 2.01 23.32 17.63
N MET A 126 1.36 23.10 18.76
CA MET A 126 0.14 22.31 18.87
C MET A 126 -0.98 23.02 18.09
N LYS A 127 -0.82 23.21 16.77
CA LYS A 127 -1.92 23.62 15.91
C LYS A 127 -2.85 22.43 15.78
N GLY A 128 -3.98 22.52 16.47
CA GLY A 128 -4.98 21.48 16.45
C GLY A 128 -5.44 21.17 15.04
N SER A 129 -5.69 19.91 14.81
CA SER A 129 -6.70 19.25 13.96
C SER A 129 -7.02 19.81 12.55
N LEU A 130 -6.55 20.95 12.13
CA LEU A 130 -6.78 21.43 10.77
C LEU A 130 -5.85 20.71 9.80
N ILE A 131 -6.44 20.12 8.77
CA ILE A 131 -5.67 19.54 7.66
C ILE A 131 -5.02 20.70 6.91
N SER A 132 -3.69 20.77 6.92
CA SER A 132 -2.97 21.77 6.15
C SER A 132 -3.16 21.52 4.64
N PRO A 133 -3.02 22.55 3.78
CA PRO A 133 -3.06 22.38 2.33
C PRO A 133 -2.08 21.30 1.84
N GLU A 134 -0.88 21.26 2.39
CA GLU A 134 0.14 20.29 2.00
C GLU A 134 -0.20 18.87 2.44
N LYS A 135 -0.84 18.71 3.59
CA LYS A 135 -1.35 17.41 4.04
C LYS A 135 -2.52 16.92 3.18
N GLU A 136 -3.38 17.83 2.76
CA GLU A 136 -4.46 17.51 1.81
C GLU A 136 -3.88 17.04 0.47
N GLU A 137 -2.81 17.65 -0.03
CA GLU A 137 -2.13 17.19 -1.27
C GLU A 137 -1.53 15.79 -1.10
N VAL A 138 -0.90 15.48 0.03
CA VAL A 138 -0.42 14.13 0.34
C VAL A 138 -1.59 13.14 0.34
N MET A 139 -2.73 13.49 0.93
CA MET A 139 -3.91 12.64 0.96
C MET A 139 -4.50 12.43 -0.44
N LYS A 140 -4.57 13.46 -1.27
CA LYS A 140 -5.02 13.36 -2.68
C LYS A 140 -4.12 12.42 -3.49
N ALA A 141 -2.80 12.57 -3.37
CA ALA A 141 -1.84 11.69 -4.05
C ALA A 141 -2.02 10.23 -3.64
N LEU A 142 -2.19 9.95 -2.35
CA LEU A 142 -2.46 8.62 -1.82
C LEU A 142 -3.79 8.04 -2.33
N ILE A 143 -4.84 8.85 -2.42
CA ILE A 143 -6.14 8.44 -2.97
C ILE A 143 -6.00 8.07 -4.45
N TYR A 144 -5.32 8.91 -5.23
CA TYR A 144 -5.10 8.69 -6.65
C TYR A 144 -4.33 7.40 -6.92
N GLU A 145 -3.20 7.20 -6.25
CA GLU A 145 -2.39 5.98 -6.37
C GLU A 145 -3.20 4.73 -6.02
N ASN A 146 -3.92 4.76 -4.90
CA ASN A 146 -4.78 3.64 -4.49
C ASN A 146 -5.88 3.33 -5.50
N SER A 147 -6.57 4.35 -6.00
CA SER A 147 -7.64 4.19 -6.99
C SER A 147 -7.11 3.53 -8.26
N SER A 148 -5.94 3.97 -8.73
CA SER A 148 -5.26 3.39 -9.90
C SER A 148 -4.90 1.92 -9.68
N LEU A 149 -4.31 1.58 -8.54
CA LEU A 149 -3.95 0.19 -8.21
C LEU A 149 -5.18 -0.72 -8.10
N ILE A 150 -6.30 -0.23 -7.55
CA ILE A 150 -7.55 -1.00 -7.48
C ILE A 150 -8.11 -1.26 -8.89
N THR A 151 -8.15 -0.24 -9.75
CA THR A 151 -8.60 -0.39 -11.13
C THR A 151 -7.74 -1.40 -11.89
N ASN A 152 -6.43 -1.38 -11.68
CA ASN A 152 -5.50 -2.32 -12.30
C ASN A 152 -5.72 -3.80 -11.87
N ILE A 153 -6.41 -4.07 -10.74
CA ILE A 153 -6.73 -5.44 -10.34
C ILE A 153 -7.62 -6.12 -11.39
N GLN A 154 -8.68 -5.45 -11.82
CA GLN A 154 -9.61 -6.01 -12.81
C GLN A 154 -8.98 -6.10 -14.20
N THR A 155 -8.21 -5.09 -14.63
CA THR A 155 -7.51 -5.09 -15.92
C THR A 155 -6.62 -6.32 -16.03
N HIS A 156 -5.77 -6.54 -15.05
CA HIS A 156 -4.89 -7.70 -15.02
C HIS A 156 -5.64 -9.04 -14.97
N TYR A 157 -6.77 -9.11 -14.25
CA TYR A 157 -7.60 -10.31 -14.23
C TYR A 157 -8.16 -10.62 -15.63
N PHE A 158 -8.73 -9.63 -16.32
CA PHE A 158 -9.31 -9.84 -17.66
C PHE A 158 -8.26 -10.19 -18.72
N GLU A 159 -7.05 -9.62 -18.65
CA GLU A 159 -5.95 -10.03 -19.52
C GLU A 159 -5.65 -11.53 -19.38
N GLN A 160 -5.57 -12.01 -18.15
CA GLN A 160 -5.28 -13.41 -17.86
C GLN A 160 -6.42 -14.34 -18.25
N ILE A 161 -7.67 -13.98 -17.96
CA ILE A 161 -8.84 -14.78 -18.30
C ILE A 161 -9.02 -14.85 -19.80
N THR A 162 -8.86 -13.74 -20.54
CA THR A 162 -8.92 -13.74 -22.00
C THR A 162 -7.93 -14.75 -22.59
N GLY A 163 -6.67 -14.69 -22.14
CA GLY A 163 -5.64 -15.62 -22.58
C GLY A 163 -5.96 -17.09 -22.25
N ALA A 164 -6.50 -17.36 -21.05
CA ALA A 164 -6.85 -18.71 -20.63
C ALA A 164 -8.02 -19.28 -21.45
N VAL A 165 -9.06 -18.48 -21.66
CA VAL A 165 -10.22 -18.86 -22.48
C VAL A 165 -9.79 -19.16 -23.92
N MET A 166 -9.02 -18.29 -24.55
CA MET A 166 -8.56 -18.48 -25.92
C MET A 166 -7.66 -19.73 -26.07
N ARG A 167 -6.73 -19.94 -25.13
CA ARG A 167 -5.91 -21.16 -25.10
C ARG A 167 -6.75 -22.42 -24.91
N SER A 168 -7.74 -22.39 -24.03
CA SER A 168 -8.65 -23.54 -23.83
C SER A 168 -9.38 -23.92 -25.10
N ILE A 169 -9.83 -22.93 -25.88
CA ILE A 169 -10.51 -23.13 -27.17
C ILE A 169 -9.54 -23.71 -28.22
N THR A 170 -8.38 -23.07 -28.40
CA THR A 170 -7.38 -23.46 -29.40
C THR A 170 -6.77 -24.85 -29.15
N SER A 171 -6.72 -25.28 -27.90
CA SER A 171 -6.20 -26.58 -27.49
C SER A 171 -7.30 -27.66 -27.38
N GLY A 172 -8.57 -27.35 -27.70
CA GLY A 172 -9.69 -28.28 -27.58
C GLY A 172 -9.99 -28.72 -26.14
N LEU A 173 -9.53 -27.95 -25.14
CA LEU A 173 -9.71 -28.28 -23.72
C LEU A 173 -11.12 -27.90 -23.27
N GLY A 174 -11.75 -28.81 -22.53
CA GLY A 174 -13.16 -28.68 -22.16
C GLY A 174 -13.39 -27.77 -20.93
N VAL A 175 -14.65 -27.83 -20.47
CA VAL A 175 -15.18 -27.05 -19.35
C VAL A 175 -14.35 -27.19 -18.06
N THR A 176 -13.85 -28.39 -17.77
CA THR A 176 -13.05 -28.67 -16.56
C THR A 176 -11.77 -27.83 -16.54
N HIS A 177 -11.10 -27.74 -17.68
CA HIS A 177 -9.86 -26.93 -17.76
C HIS A 177 -10.13 -25.42 -17.52
N ILE A 178 -11.21 -24.90 -18.14
CA ILE A 178 -11.53 -23.48 -17.92
C ILE A 178 -11.94 -23.20 -16.47
N GLU A 179 -12.64 -24.14 -15.80
CA GLU A 179 -12.96 -24.01 -14.37
C GLU A 179 -11.70 -23.98 -13.51
N GLU A 180 -10.70 -24.79 -13.80
CA GLU A 180 -9.41 -24.79 -13.11
C GLU A 180 -8.66 -23.46 -13.29
N GLU A 181 -8.58 -22.96 -14.52
CA GLU A 181 -7.95 -21.66 -14.81
C GLU A 181 -8.70 -20.50 -14.12
N LEU A 182 -10.03 -20.48 -14.13
CA LEU A 182 -10.82 -19.48 -13.42
C LEU A 182 -10.56 -19.50 -11.91
N ARG A 183 -10.48 -20.68 -11.28
CA ARG A 183 -10.14 -20.80 -9.85
C ARG A 183 -8.72 -20.32 -9.56
N LYS A 184 -7.76 -20.69 -10.39
CA LYS A 184 -6.35 -20.28 -10.29
C LYS A 184 -6.22 -18.75 -10.33
N TYR A 185 -6.82 -18.10 -11.33
CA TYR A 185 -6.75 -16.64 -11.48
C TYR A 185 -7.55 -15.90 -10.40
N LYS A 186 -8.66 -16.45 -9.91
CA LYS A 186 -9.34 -15.93 -8.72
C LYS A 186 -8.38 -15.90 -7.51
N GLY A 187 -7.66 -16.99 -7.26
CA GLY A 187 -6.68 -17.07 -6.16
C GLY A 187 -5.54 -16.06 -6.29
N MET A 188 -5.01 -15.88 -7.51
CA MET A 188 -3.96 -14.92 -7.81
C MET A 188 -4.45 -13.48 -7.61
N THR A 189 -5.64 -13.16 -8.10
CA THR A 189 -6.25 -11.83 -8.00
C THR A 189 -6.56 -11.46 -6.55
N LYS A 190 -7.06 -12.41 -5.74
CA LYS A 190 -7.25 -12.21 -4.29
C LYS A 190 -5.94 -11.90 -3.57
N ARG A 191 -4.87 -12.63 -3.88
CA ARG A 191 -3.53 -12.34 -3.30
C ARG A 191 -3.05 -10.95 -3.67
N ARG A 192 -3.21 -10.55 -4.95
CA ARG A 192 -2.86 -9.20 -5.41
C ARG A 192 -3.66 -8.12 -4.68
N ALA A 193 -4.97 -8.25 -4.58
CA ALA A 193 -5.84 -7.31 -3.87
C ALA A 193 -5.47 -7.19 -2.38
N LYS A 194 -5.18 -8.30 -1.71
CA LYS A 194 -4.71 -8.32 -0.33
C LYS A 194 -3.38 -7.58 -0.17
N ASN A 195 -2.41 -7.84 -1.05
CA ASN A 195 -1.10 -7.19 -1.00
C ASN A 195 -1.21 -5.68 -1.21
N ILE A 196 -2.00 -5.23 -2.21
CA ILE A 196 -2.29 -3.81 -2.44
C ILE A 196 -2.89 -3.17 -1.19
N ALA A 197 -3.91 -3.79 -0.59
CA ALA A 197 -4.57 -3.24 0.58
C ALA A 197 -3.62 -3.07 1.79
N LEU A 198 -2.79 -4.08 2.05
CA LEU A 198 -1.83 -4.05 3.16
C LEU A 198 -0.72 -3.03 2.93
N ASP A 199 -0.17 -3.01 1.73
CA ASP A 199 0.92 -2.12 1.35
C ASP A 199 0.47 -0.65 1.40
N GLN A 200 -0.62 -0.34 0.75
CA GLN A 200 -1.14 1.01 0.65
C GLN A 200 -1.62 1.58 1.99
N THR A 201 -2.15 0.74 2.88
CA THR A 201 -2.50 1.20 4.25
C THR A 201 -1.26 1.62 5.03
N ARG A 202 -0.15 0.88 4.92
CA ARG A 202 1.12 1.21 5.60
C ARG A 202 1.76 2.46 5.00
N LYS A 203 1.80 2.54 3.68
CA LYS A 203 2.30 3.70 2.96
C LYS A 203 1.54 4.97 3.37
N ALA A 204 0.21 4.93 3.34
CA ALA A 204 -0.63 6.06 3.74
C ALA A 204 -0.37 6.46 5.20
N TYR A 205 -0.27 5.50 6.13
CA TYR A 205 -0.03 5.77 7.53
C TYR A 205 1.31 6.47 7.77
N ASN A 206 2.39 5.97 7.17
CA ASN A 206 3.71 6.56 7.34
C ASN A 206 3.83 7.92 6.64
N SER A 207 3.28 8.09 5.44
CA SER A 207 3.30 9.38 4.73
C SER A 207 2.54 10.46 5.49
N ILE A 208 1.37 10.14 6.05
CA ILE A 208 0.59 11.08 6.86
C ILE A 208 1.31 11.41 8.17
N ASN A 209 1.93 10.43 8.85
CA ASN A 209 2.68 10.69 10.07
C ASN A 209 3.95 11.50 9.82
N ALA A 210 4.65 11.27 8.71
CA ALA A 210 5.77 12.12 8.32
C ALA A 210 5.32 13.59 8.19
N ARG A 211 4.15 13.82 7.56
CA ARG A 211 3.61 15.17 7.45
C ARG A 211 3.18 15.74 8.81
N ASN A 212 2.55 14.93 9.68
CA ASN A 212 2.23 15.35 11.04
C ASN A 212 3.49 15.80 11.80
N MET A 213 4.60 15.06 11.67
CA MET A 213 5.89 15.40 12.29
C MET A 213 6.45 16.71 11.74
N GLN A 214 6.46 16.89 10.41
CA GLN A 214 6.93 18.13 9.78
C GLN A 214 6.09 19.34 10.22
N GLU A 215 4.76 19.21 10.26
CA GLU A 215 3.85 20.26 10.73
C GLU A 215 4.05 20.61 12.21
N ALA A 216 4.47 19.64 13.02
CA ALA A 216 4.85 19.85 14.42
C ALA A 216 6.30 20.35 14.59
N GLY A 217 7.06 20.57 13.52
CA GLY A 217 8.46 21.01 13.58
C GLY A 217 9.48 19.89 13.78
N ILE A 218 9.06 18.63 13.80
CA ILE A 218 9.97 17.49 13.92
C ILE A 218 10.58 17.19 12.56
N GLN A 219 11.87 17.43 12.44
CA GLN A 219 12.61 17.26 11.18
C GLN A 219 13.31 15.90 11.07
N LYS A 220 13.62 15.26 12.19
CA LYS A 220 14.39 14.01 12.23
C LYS A 220 13.55 12.84 12.71
N VAL A 221 13.78 11.68 12.09
CA VAL A 221 13.15 10.42 12.45
C VAL A 221 14.16 9.28 12.41
N GLU A 222 13.92 8.27 13.23
CA GLU A 222 14.66 7.02 13.23
C GLU A 222 13.91 5.97 12.41
N TRP A 223 14.62 5.26 11.55
CA TRP A 223 14.12 4.09 10.86
C TRP A 223 14.04 2.90 11.81
N VAL A 224 12.85 2.31 11.99
CA VAL A 224 12.65 1.17 12.88
C VAL A 224 12.18 -0.04 12.09
N HIS A 225 12.98 -1.10 12.07
CA HIS A 225 12.55 -2.38 11.50
C HIS A 225 11.59 -3.10 12.45
N SER A 226 10.41 -3.50 11.94
CA SER A 226 9.34 -4.06 12.80
C SER A 226 9.29 -5.59 12.86
N GLY A 227 10.11 -6.30 12.10
CA GLY A 227 10.14 -7.77 12.10
C GLY A 227 8.94 -8.47 11.44
N GLY A 228 7.88 -7.79 11.06
CA GLY A 228 6.61 -8.37 10.59
C GLY A 228 6.58 -8.87 9.13
N SER A 229 7.68 -8.82 8.39
CA SER A 229 7.78 -9.33 7.01
C SER A 229 8.36 -10.74 6.99
N GLN A 230 7.76 -11.65 6.19
CA GLN A 230 8.30 -13.00 5.99
C GLN A 230 9.66 -12.99 5.26
N ARG A 231 9.90 -11.99 4.41
CA ARG A 231 11.14 -11.80 3.65
C ARG A 231 11.56 -10.34 3.73
N PRO A 232 12.08 -9.89 4.89
CA PRO A 232 12.55 -8.52 5.02
C PRO A 232 13.77 -8.30 4.12
N ARG A 233 13.89 -7.10 3.55
CA ARG A 233 15.11 -6.70 2.85
C ARG A 233 16.27 -6.63 3.84
N ASP A 234 17.40 -7.23 3.53
CA ASP A 234 18.58 -7.25 4.42
C ASP A 234 18.98 -5.82 4.80
N TYR A 235 19.06 -4.92 3.85
CA TYR A 235 19.39 -3.52 4.06
C TYR A 235 18.42 -2.80 5.04
N HIS A 236 17.11 -3.12 5.01
CA HIS A 236 16.14 -2.53 5.94
C HIS A 236 16.22 -3.09 7.37
N LYS A 237 16.62 -4.34 7.54
CA LYS A 237 16.73 -4.97 8.87
C LYS A 237 18.11 -4.82 9.51
N THR A 238 19.16 -4.63 8.69
CA THR A 238 20.52 -4.46 9.19
C THR A 238 20.57 -3.20 10.04
N ARG A 239 21.10 -3.35 11.25
CA ARG A 239 21.27 -2.23 12.17
C ARG A 239 22.42 -1.34 11.68
N TRP A 240 22.16 -0.05 11.63
CA TRP A 240 23.19 0.94 11.39
C TRP A 240 24.15 0.99 12.60
N ASP A 241 25.44 0.95 12.34
CA ASP A 241 26.49 0.92 13.36
C ASP A 241 26.90 2.33 13.85
N GLY A 242 26.33 3.37 13.27
CA GLY A 242 26.60 4.78 13.63
C GLY A 242 27.79 5.42 12.89
N VAL A 243 28.58 4.63 12.16
CA VAL A 243 29.84 5.07 11.55
C VAL A 243 29.94 4.71 10.08
N SER A 244 29.62 3.44 9.74
CA SER A 244 29.85 2.90 8.40
C SER A 244 28.81 3.41 7.40
N GLY A 245 29.26 3.84 6.23
CA GLY A 245 28.44 4.25 5.12
C GLY A 245 28.79 3.51 3.83
N LEU A 246 27.84 3.48 2.91
CA LEU A 246 28.11 3.09 1.52
C LEU A 246 28.76 4.26 0.79
N LYS A 247 29.33 4.00 -0.41
CA LYS A 247 30.09 4.98 -1.21
C LYS A 247 29.43 6.35 -1.38
N ASP A 248 28.09 6.41 -1.37
CA ASP A 248 27.32 7.64 -1.58
C ASP A 248 26.83 8.29 -0.25
N GLY A 249 27.47 8.01 0.86
CA GLY A 249 27.06 8.50 2.18
C GLY A 249 25.76 7.89 2.71
N GLN A 250 25.29 6.79 2.11
CA GLN A 250 24.16 6.02 2.63
C GLN A 250 24.65 5.14 3.80
N PRO A 251 23.81 4.87 4.82
CA PRO A 251 24.15 3.98 5.92
C PRO A 251 24.34 2.54 5.42
N ASN A 252 25.13 1.75 6.13
CA ASN A 252 25.31 0.32 5.86
C ASN A 252 24.05 -0.52 6.16
N GLY A 253 23.11 0.02 6.89
CA GLY A 253 21.80 -0.55 7.20
C GLY A 253 20.84 0.53 7.66
N LEU A 254 19.54 0.33 7.49
CA LEU A 254 18.55 1.35 7.82
C LEU A 254 18.04 1.25 9.26
N ASN A 255 18.02 0.09 9.88
CA ASN A 255 17.46 -0.06 11.23
C ASN A 255 18.28 0.72 12.27
N GLY A 256 17.67 1.70 12.92
CA GLY A 256 18.31 2.62 13.85
C GLY A 256 18.91 3.86 13.19
N PHE A 257 18.86 3.97 11.85
CA PHE A 257 19.37 5.15 11.14
C PHE A 257 18.46 6.36 11.35
N ILE A 258 19.05 7.46 11.77
CA ILE A 258 18.35 8.75 11.97
C ILE A 258 18.59 9.61 10.72
N PHE A 259 17.51 10.12 10.14
CA PHE A 259 17.56 10.92 8.93
C PHE A 259 16.56 12.08 8.97
N SER A 260 16.79 13.09 8.11
CA SER A 260 15.85 14.20 7.93
C SER A 260 14.67 13.76 7.04
N LEU A 261 13.44 14.15 7.41
CA LEU A 261 12.23 13.90 6.60
C LEU A 261 12.30 14.55 5.23
N ASP A 262 13.06 15.65 5.07
CA ASP A 262 13.26 16.33 3.79
C ASP A 262 14.28 15.61 2.90
N ARG A 263 15.09 14.73 3.49
CA ARG A 263 16.12 13.99 2.78
C ARG A 263 16.11 12.51 3.18
N PRO A 264 15.07 11.76 2.77
CA PRO A 264 14.97 10.35 3.12
C PRO A 264 16.11 9.53 2.52
N PRO A 265 16.50 8.41 3.17
CA PRO A 265 17.56 7.51 2.68
C PRO A 265 17.14 6.79 1.40
N VAL A 266 18.11 6.19 0.72
CA VAL A 266 17.84 5.19 -0.32
C VAL A 266 17.19 3.97 0.33
N ILE A 267 16.06 3.51 -0.22
CA ILE A 267 15.31 2.34 0.27
C ILE A 267 15.46 1.12 -0.63
N ASP A 268 15.91 1.32 -1.84
CA ASP A 268 16.26 0.25 -2.77
C ASP A 268 17.65 0.54 -3.39
N LEU A 269 18.65 -0.25 -3.00
CA LEU A 269 20.04 -0.09 -3.46
C LEU A 269 20.23 -0.40 -4.95
N LYS A 270 19.27 -1.11 -5.58
CA LYS A 270 19.35 -1.44 -7.01
C LYS A 270 18.88 -0.29 -7.88
N THR A 271 17.79 0.36 -7.47
CA THR A 271 17.17 1.45 -8.24
C THR A 271 17.64 2.84 -7.80
N GLY A 272 18.24 2.94 -6.61
CA GLY A 272 18.55 4.24 -5.99
C GLY A 272 17.31 4.98 -5.45
N GLU A 273 16.15 4.33 -5.40
CA GLU A 273 14.91 4.92 -4.92
C GLU A 273 15.06 5.37 -3.47
N ARG A 274 14.69 6.63 -3.20
CA ARG A 274 14.63 7.22 -1.86
C ARG A 274 13.21 7.19 -1.32
N GLY A 275 13.08 7.01 -0.01
CA GLY A 275 11.74 6.97 0.57
C GLY A 275 11.72 6.79 2.09
N LEU A 276 10.50 6.92 2.63
CA LEU A 276 10.21 6.73 4.05
C LEU A 276 10.02 5.24 4.38
N PRO A 277 10.13 4.85 5.67
CA PRO A 277 9.72 3.53 6.12
C PRO A 277 8.30 3.19 5.63
N GLY A 278 8.09 1.98 5.12
CA GLY A 278 6.79 1.54 4.61
C GLY A 278 6.45 1.96 3.18
N GLN A 279 7.29 2.76 2.49
CA GLN A 279 7.04 3.15 1.09
C GLN A 279 7.47 2.08 0.08
N ALA A 280 8.54 1.34 0.35
CA ALA A 280 8.91 0.21 -0.49
C ALA A 280 7.84 -0.89 -0.41
N VAL A 281 7.55 -1.53 -1.55
CA VAL A 281 6.53 -2.60 -1.65
C VAL A 281 6.71 -3.67 -0.56
N ASN A 282 5.65 -3.99 0.15
CA ASN A 282 5.64 -4.93 1.28
C ASN A 282 6.59 -4.57 2.44
N CYS A 283 7.00 -3.32 2.56
CA CYS A 283 7.81 -2.87 3.69
C CYS A 283 6.94 -2.72 4.95
N HIS A 284 7.42 -3.27 6.08
CA HIS A 284 6.77 -3.18 7.38
C HIS A 284 7.49 -2.23 8.35
N CYS A 285 8.54 -1.54 7.90
CA CYS A 285 9.30 -0.62 8.75
C CYS A 285 8.45 0.58 9.19
N ARG A 286 8.82 1.17 10.31
CA ARG A 286 8.13 2.26 10.98
C ARG A 286 9.07 3.43 11.22
N MET A 287 8.52 4.57 11.63
CA MET A 287 9.26 5.74 12.06
C MET A 287 9.11 5.95 13.56
N ALA A 288 10.18 6.42 14.20
CA ALA A 288 10.15 7.02 15.52
C ALA A 288 10.62 8.49 15.40
N ALA A 289 9.89 9.41 16.01
CA ALA A 289 10.28 10.81 16.03
C ALA A 289 11.58 11.00 16.83
N VAL A 290 12.44 11.91 16.37
CA VAL A 290 13.69 12.27 17.04
C VAL A 290 13.74 13.78 17.20
N VAL A 291 13.83 14.24 18.45
CA VAL A 291 13.95 15.65 18.80
C VAL A 291 15.29 15.87 19.52
N GLU A 292 16.07 16.79 19.02
CA GLU A 292 17.35 17.18 19.58
C GLU A 292 17.21 18.53 20.28
N PHE A 293 17.79 18.67 21.45
CA PHE A 293 17.83 19.91 22.22
C PHE A 293 19.25 20.37 22.35
N ASP A 294 19.47 21.66 22.09
CA ASP A 294 20.64 22.35 22.57
C ASP A 294 20.38 22.81 24.02
N LEU A 295 21.05 22.22 25.00
CA LEU A 295 21.17 22.79 26.33
C LEU A 295 22.27 23.85 26.27
N SER A 296 21.90 25.06 25.94
CA SER A 296 22.76 26.23 26.10
C SER A 296 22.69 26.75 27.51
#